data_2db75a1972baa8cfe725de7ccb2b1dfa
#
_entry.id   2db75a1972baa8cfe725de7ccb2b1dfa
#
_cell.length_a   1.000
_cell.length_b   1.000
_cell.length_c   1.000
_cell.angle_alpha   90.00
_cell.angle_beta   90.00
_cell.angle_gamma   90.00
#
_symmetry.space_group_name_H-M   'P 1'
#
loop_
_entity.id
_entity.type
_entity.pdbx_description
1 polymer ?
#
loop_
_entity_poly.entity_id
_entity_poly.type
_entity_poly.pdbx_seq_one_letter_code
_entity_poly.pdbx_strand_id
1 'polypeptide(L)'
;MKTVAFSSWNGKIVDNRKGLAAKAAKADQKIPDQVAGKNIAALMGWNGLVVTDPKADIPSLAIAYLKEARKLSCGECSVCMIGIDRVLDILGGMSAGRGSKQDIQEIETVAKGVAANAKCNFGRAAALTPVLDAVKYFKADFAAPAGKKAAPEAGIYQSAVSAPCMQACPAGLDIPGYIELIRNNRFGESLNLIRERCILPGVIGRACTHPCEDACVRNKTDEPLAIRLLKRAAADADLQGGASALGLPAAEKKDRVAVVGAGPAGLAAAYHLRRLGYSVTVFEALPRAGGMATVGIPDYRLPKDILNHEADLIKRTGVEFRYNCKLEKLDWSDLKKQGFRALFLAIGAHVGTKIGCEGEEMGYDGFVQGAEFLRQLSLGARVAPKKKVVIVGGGNVALDCARSCARLGFKDVEILYRRSRTEMPASKEEIREAEEEGIAFNFLKAPVKILARDGKVTGLEYIRMKLGKPDESGRRRPVPVKGSEATMSADMVIAATGQRSDLALFSGKDPVKTTSWGSIQADPVTFQTSVEGIYAGGDCVSGPATLIEALNAGNRVAQNIDCALQGKAYAGADAFSGIDTAEQRDCGYIREQGATKVRFLDAGLRLQGMAEVEGGFSAGEAMAEAGRCLRCYRLMVWK
;
A
#
# COMPACT_ATOMS: atom_id res chain seq x y z
N MET A 1 -12.49 -9.06 -27.59
CA MET A 1 -11.68 -8.07 -28.33
C MET A 1 -12.63 -7.01 -28.86
N LYS A 2 -12.50 -5.78 -28.39
CA LYS A 2 -13.35 -4.67 -28.82
C LYS A 2 -12.75 -3.97 -30.03
N THR A 3 -13.60 -3.46 -30.92
CA THR A 3 -13.18 -2.75 -32.13
C THR A 3 -12.97 -1.29 -31.77
N VAL A 4 -11.72 -0.81 -31.76
CA VAL A 4 -11.40 0.62 -31.65
C VAL A 4 -11.43 1.25 -33.04
N ALA A 5 -11.88 2.51 -33.16
CA ALA A 5 -11.80 3.26 -34.40
C ALA A 5 -10.33 3.63 -34.72
N PHE A 6 -9.57 4.01 -33.68
CA PHE A 6 -8.14 4.32 -33.79
C PHE A 6 -7.43 4.08 -32.45
N SER A 7 -6.18 3.61 -32.50
CA SER A 7 -5.28 3.68 -31.36
C SER A 7 -3.82 3.87 -31.78
N SER A 8 -3.05 4.58 -30.95
CA SER A 8 -1.59 4.73 -31.06
C SER A 8 -0.88 4.32 -29.77
N TRP A 9 -1.43 3.33 -29.05
CA TRP A 9 -0.99 2.95 -27.71
C TRP A 9 0.36 2.24 -27.74
N ASN A 10 1.30 2.73 -26.94
CA ASN A 10 2.69 2.24 -26.83
C ASN A 10 3.41 2.06 -28.18
N GLY A 11 3.19 3.01 -29.09
CA GLY A 11 3.79 3.00 -30.44
C GLY A 11 3.16 2.02 -31.44
N LYS A 12 2.22 1.18 -31.00
CA LYS A 12 1.45 0.29 -31.88
C LYS A 12 0.24 1.02 -32.44
N ILE A 13 0.10 1.04 -33.77
CA ILE A 13 -0.97 1.74 -34.47
C ILE A 13 -2.02 0.75 -34.93
N VAL A 14 -3.28 1.04 -34.61
CA VAL A 14 -4.47 0.41 -35.18
C VAL A 14 -5.37 1.52 -35.73
N ASP A 15 -5.63 1.52 -37.04
CA ASP A 15 -6.47 2.53 -37.69
C ASP A 15 -7.58 1.86 -38.50
N ASN A 16 -8.79 1.87 -37.96
CA ASN A 16 -9.98 1.29 -38.55
C ASN A 16 -10.94 2.36 -39.11
N ARG A 17 -10.53 3.65 -39.16
CA ARG A 17 -11.39 4.77 -39.58
C ARG A 17 -11.83 4.69 -41.05
N LYS A 18 -11.07 4.04 -41.92
CA LYS A 18 -11.35 3.95 -43.37
C LYS A 18 -12.16 2.73 -43.77
N GLY A 19 -12.74 2.00 -42.85
CA GLY A 19 -13.62 0.87 -43.18
C GLY A 19 -13.83 -0.03 -41.98
N LEU A 20 -15.00 0.03 -41.41
CA LEU A 20 -15.54 -1.00 -40.49
C LEU A 20 -15.93 -2.28 -41.26
N ALA A 21 -15.16 -2.61 -42.32
CA ALA A 21 -15.38 -3.79 -43.13
C ALA A 21 -14.78 -5.03 -42.41
N ALA A 22 -15.24 -6.22 -42.75
CA ALA A 22 -15.08 -7.55 -42.19
C ALA A 22 -13.67 -8.03 -41.76
N LYS A 23 -12.67 -7.19 -41.73
CA LYS A 23 -11.28 -7.41 -41.25
C LYS A 23 -10.75 -6.23 -40.42
N ALA A 24 -11.53 -5.70 -39.48
CA ALA A 24 -11.00 -4.71 -38.54
C ALA A 24 -9.81 -5.32 -37.78
N ALA A 25 -8.68 -4.62 -37.80
CA ALA A 25 -7.51 -5.03 -37.03
C ALA A 25 -7.89 -5.09 -35.55
N LYS A 26 -7.63 -6.23 -34.93
CA LYS A 26 -7.93 -6.45 -33.51
C LYS A 26 -6.94 -5.67 -32.65
N ALA A 27 -7.45 -4.80 -31.80
CA ALA A 27 -6.64 -4.11 -30.82
C ALA A 27 -6.05 -5.11 -29.80
N ASP A 28 -4.83 -4.83 -29.32
CA ASP A 28 -4.21 -5.57 -28.22
C ASP A 28 -5.14 -5.51 -26.99
N GLN A 29 -5.25 -6.61 -26.23
CA GLN A 29 -6.07 -6.69 -25.00
C GLN A 29 -5.66 -5.65 -23.94
N LYS A 30 -4.43 -5.13 -24.03
CA LYS A 30 -3.87 -4.11 -23.12
C LYS A 30 -4.32 -2.68 -23.42
N ILE A 31 -5.06 -2.45 -24.52
CA ILE A 31 -5.53 -1.10 -24.86
C ILE A 31 -6.77 -0.78 -24.01
N PRO A 32 -6.74 0.29 -23.20
CA PRO A 32 -7.87 0.67 -22.38
C PRO A 32 -9.02 1.18 -23.25
N ASP A 33 -10.14 0.49 -23.27
CA ASP A 33 -11.40 0.88 -23.90
C ASP A 33 -12.49 1.21 -22.88
N GLN A 34 -12.18 1.03 -21.60
CA GLN A 34 -13.00 1.38 -20.45
C GLN A 34 -12.14 2.02 -19.37
N VAL A 35 -12.75 2.92 -18.60
CA VAL A 35 -12.19 3.50 -17.38
C VAL A 35 -13.21 3.34 -16.27
N ALA A 36 -12.81 2.78 -15.14
CA ALA A 36 -13.68 2.47 -14.01
C ALA A 36 -14.95 1.66 -14.43
N GLY A 37 -14.80 0.72 -15.37
CA GLY A 37 -15.88 -0.12 -15.88
C GLY A 37 -16.84 0.56 -16.86
N LYS A 38 -16.61 1.84 -17.20
CA LYS A 38 -17.42 2.60 -18.17
C LYS A 38 -16.71 2.68 -19.53
N ASN A 39 -17.47 2.49 -20.61
CA ASN A 39 -16.96 2.70 -21.97
C ASN A 39 -16.56 4.16 -22.17
N ILE A 40 -15.46 4.39 -22.90
CA ILE A 40 -14.95 5.71 -23.26
C ILE A 40 -15.23 6.00 -24.74
N ALA A 41 -15.48 7.27 -25.09
CA ALA A 41 -15.52 7.72 -26.48
C ALA A 41 -14.11 7.96 -27.03
N ALA A 42 -13.25 8.58 -26.24
CA ALA A 42 -11.83 8.76 -26.50
C ALA A 42 -11.05 8.90 -25.20
N LEU A 43 -9.78 8.43 -25.22
CA LEU A 43 -8.84 8.54 -24.11
C LEU A 43 -7.48 8.97 -24.64
N MET A 44 -6.88 10.00 -24.03
CA MET A 44 -5.49 10.36 -24.20
C MET A 44 -4.73 10.03 -22.92
N GLY A 45 -3.65 9.27 -23.03
CA GLY A 45 -2.87 8.80 -21.88
C GLY A 45 -1.38 8.75 -22.17
N TRP A 46 -0.58 8.44 -21.17
CA TRP A 46 0.90 8.43 -21.23
C TRP A 46 1.51 7.58 -22.36
N ASN A 47 0.78 6.60 -22.86
CA ASN A 47 1.21 5.71 -23.95
C ASN A 47 0.65 6.11 -25.31
N GLY A 48 -0.26 7.06 -25.40
CA GLY A 48 -0.86 7.47 -26.66
C GLY A 48 -2.34 7.82 -26.60
N LEU A 49 -3.03 7.58 -27.71
CA LEU A 49 -4.41 7.92 -27.93
C LEU A 49 -5.24 6.66 -28.24
N VAL A 50 -6.44 6.56 -27.68
CA VAL A 50 -7.44 5.54 -28.01
C VAL A 50 -8.74 6.24 -28.34
N VAL A 51 -9.36 5.91 -29.50
CA VAL A 51 -10.62 6.47 -29.96
C VAL A 51 -11.57 5.33 -30.29
N THR A 52 -12.68 5.26 -29.60
CA THR A 52 -13.75 4.27 -29.86
C THR A 52 -14.89 4.90 -30.65
N ASP A 53 -15.23 6.17 -30.40
CA ASP A 53 -16.19 6.93 -31.18
C ASP A 53 -15.48 7.82 -32.22
N PRO A 54 -15.66 7.59 -33.55
CA PRO A 54 -15.03 8.40 -34.58
C PRO A 54 -15.44 9.89 -34.55
N LYS A 55 -16.51 10.26 -33.84
CA LYS A 55 -17.00 11.63 -33.69
C LYS A 55 -16.33 12.38 -32.51
N ALA A 56 -15.45 11.74 -31.76
CA ALA A 56 -14.78 12.37 -30.61
C ALA A 56 -13.98 13.61 -31.05
N ASP A 57 -14.08 14.69 -30.29
CA ASP A 57 -13.33 15.94 -30.52
C ASP A 57 -11.89 15.78 -29.97
N ILE A 58 -10.96 15.41 -30.85
CA ILE A 58 -9.56 15.15 -30.49
C ILE A 58 -8.78 16.43 -30.12
N PRO A 59 -8.96 17.59 -30.80
CA PRO A 59 -8.34 18.84 -30.35
C PRO A 59 -8.72 19.24 -28.92
N SER A 60 -10.00 19.17 -28.57
CA SER A 60 -10.45 19.48 -27.20
C SER A 60 -9.94 18.49 -26.17
N LEU A 61 -9.85 17.20 -26.50
CA LEU A 61 -9.22 16.19 -25.66
C LEU A 61 -7.72 16.49 -25.43
N ALA A 62 -7.00 16.91 -26.47
CA ALA A 62 -5.57 17.28 -26.37
C ALA A 62 -5.36 18.51 -25.45
N ILE A 63 -6.22 19.52 -25.56
CA ILE A 63 -6.19 20.69 -24.67
C ILE A 63 -6.48 20.27 -23.23
N ALA A 64 -7.49 19.43 -22.99
CA ALA A 64 -7.82 18.94 -21.66
C ALA A 64 -6.65 18.14 -21.06
N TYR A 65 -6.03 17.27 -21.86
CA TYR A 65 -4.84 16.51 -21.44
C TYR A 65 -3.67 17.42 -21.05
N LEU A 66 -3.36 18.43 -21.85
CA LEU A 66 -2.26 19.33 -21.57
C LEU A 66 -2.49 20.20 -20.34
N LYS A 67 -3.72 20.62 -20.09
CA LYS A 67 -4.06 21.34 -18.85
C LYS A 67 -3.76 20.49 -17.60
N GLU A 68 -4.08 19.21 -17.64
CA GLU A 68 -3.74 18.29 -16.55
C GLU A 68 -2.23 17.99 -16.50
N ALA A 69 -1.58 17.80 -17.65
CA ALA A 69 -0.13 17.62 -17.74
C ALA A 69 0.64 18.81 -17.16
N ARG A 70 0.13 20.04 -17.38
CA ARG A 70 0.72 21.27 -16.83
C ARG A 70 0.70 21.30 -15.30
N LYS A 71 -0.36 20.83 -14.67
CA LYS A 71 -0.47 20.70 -13.20
C LYS A 71 0.56 19.72 -12.63
N LEU A 72 0.88 18.67 -13.39
CA LEU A 72 1.87 17.66 -12.99
C LEU A 72 3.32 18.07 -13.25
N SER A 73 3.56 19.16 -13.97
CA SER A 73 4.90 19.65 -14.23
C SER A 73 5.56 20.16 -12.95
N CYS A 74 6.77 19.64 -12.63
CA CYS A 74 7.50 20.01 -11.41
C CYS A 74 8.26 21.34 -11.50
N GLY A 75 8.37 21.93 -12.70
CA GLY A 75 9.12 23.17 -12.90
C GLY A 75 10.66 23.01 -13.01
N GLU A 76 11.20 21.80 -12.80
CA GLU A 76 12.65 21.53 -12.75
C GLU A 76 13.40 21.76 -14.07
N CYS A 77 12.74 21.50 -15.17
CA CYS A 77 13.29 21.78 -16.50
C CYS A 77 12.37 22.71 -17.27
N SER A 78 12.89 23.90 -17.59
CA SER A 78 12.16 24.92 -18.34
C SER A 78 11.60 24.39 -19.66
N VAL A 79 12.32 23.50 -20.33
CA VAL A 79 11.90 22.91 -21.61
C VAL A 79 10.56 22.19 -21.52
N CYS A 80 10.28 21.47 -20.43
CA CYS A 80 9.02 20.77 -20.25
C CYS A 80 7.87 21.77 -19.99
N MET A 81 8.07 22.69 -19.05
CA MET A 81 7.06 23.66 -18.65
C MET A 81 6.70 24.62 -19.80
N ILE A 82 7.71 25.25 -20.40
CA ILE A 82 7.53 26.19 -21.52
C ILE A 82 6.97 25.46 -22.75
N GLY A 83 7.42 24.21 -22.99
CA GLY A 83 6.91 23.41 -24.10
C GLY A 83 5.42 23.08 -23.97
N ILE A 84 4.95 22.71 -22.76
CA ILE A 84 3.52 22.46 -22.52
C ILE A 84 2.72 23.76 -22.71
N ASP A 85 3.17 24.87 -22.10
CA ASP A 85 2.48 26.17 -22.20
C ASP A 85 2.42 26.63 -23.66
N ARG A 86 3.51 26.51 -24.42
CA ARG A 86 3.54 26.88 -25.85
C ARG A 86 2.59 26.05 -26.71
N VAL A 87 2.54 24.73 -26.49
CA VAL A 87 1.60 23.87 -27.23
C VAL A 87 0.16 24.18 -26.85
N LEU A 88 -0.14 24.48 -25.58
CA LEU A 88 -1.46 24.94 -25.15
C LEU A 88 -1.91 26.22 -25.86
N ASP A 89 -1.01 27.22 -25.99
CA ASP A 89 -1.28 28.47 -26.67
C ASP A 89 -1.59 28.25 -28.16
N ILE A 90 -0.79 27.40 -28.83
CA ILE A 90 -1.02 27.05 -30.24
C ILE A 90 -2.37 26.35 -30.41
N LEU A 91 -2.67 25.33 -29.62
CA LEU A 91 -3.94 24.60 -29.70
C LEU A 91 -5.13 25.50 -29.37
N GLY A 92 -4.98 26.44 -28.43
CA GLY A 92 -5.99 27.45 -28.12
C GLY A 92 -6.22 28.39 -29.31
N GLY A 93 -5.19 28.81 -30.02
CA GLY A 93 -5.27 29.59 -31.27
C GLY A 93 -5.98 28.82 -32.40
N MET A 94 -5.61 27.53 -32.56
CA MET A 94 -6.26 26.67 -33.57
C MET A 94 -7.74 26.48 -33.29
N SER A 95 -8.11 26.24 -32.02
CA SER A 95 -9.54 26.11 -31.62
C SER A 95 -10.32 27.41 -31.84
N ALA A 96 -9.66 28.56 -31.75
CA ALA A 96 -10.27 29.87 -32.07
C ALA A 96 -10.23 30.22 -33.58
N GLY A 97 -9.84 29.28 -34.44
CA GLY A 97 -9.82 29.44 -35.89
C GLY A 97 -8.65 30.24 -36.43
N ARG A 98 -7.60 30.42 -35.67
CA ARG A 98 -6.38 31.13 -36.08
C ARG A 98 -5.23 30.16 -36.40
N GLY A 99 -5.54 28.86 -36.57
CA GLY A 99 -4.54 27.83 -36.81
C GLY A 99 -4.00 27.82 -38.24
N SER A 100 -2.73 27.47 -38.39
CA SER A 100 -2.01 27.35 -39.64
C SER A 100 -1.26 26.01 -39.76
N LYS A 101 -0.77 25.68 -40.96
CA LYS A 101 0.10 24.48 -41.14
C LYS A 101 1.41 24.62 -40.40
N GLN A 102 1.91 25.86 -40.20
CA GLN A 102 3.14 26.14 -39.45
C GLN A 102 2.97 25.78 -37.96
N ASP A 103 1.79 26.00 -37.39
CA ASP A 103 1.47 25.64 -35.99
C ASP A 103 1.64 24.14 -35.75
N ILE A 104 1.22 23.28 -36.69
CA ILE A 104 1.39 21.84 -36.61
C ILE A 104 2.89 21.47 -36.58
N GLN A 105 3.70 22.11 -37.43
CA GLN A 105 5.16 21.89 -37.48
C GLN A 105 5.80 22.36 -36.17
N GLU A 106 5.36 23.48 -35.63
CA GLU A 106 5.85 24.00 -34.36
C GLU A 106 5.52 23.05 -33.18
N ILE A 107 4.30 22.54 -33.09
CA ILE A 107 3.91 21.53 -32.10
C ILE A 107 4.83 20.31 -32.18
N GLU A 108 5.08 19.80 -33.42
CA GLU A 108 5.98 18.66 -33.63
C GLU A 108 7.39 18.93 -33.13
N THR A 109 7.92 20.14 -33.42
CA THR A 109 9.26 20.54 -33.01
C THR A 109 9.40 20.68 -31.50
N VAL A 110 8.44 21.37 -30.88
CA VAL A 110 8.41 21.57 -29.43
C VAL A 110 8.27 20.22 -28.70
N ALA A 111 7.35 19.35 -29.13
CA ALA A 111 7.15 18.05 -28.50
C ALA A 111 8.37 17.15 -28.58
N LYS A 112 9.07 17.09 -29.73
CA LYS A 112 10.34 16.38 -29.90
C LYS A 112 11.43 16.98 -29.02
N GLY A 113 11.51 18.31 -28.93
CA GLY A 113 12.47 19.02 -28.08
C GLY A 113 12.27 18.69 -26.59
N VAL A 114 11.04 18.65 -26.12
CA VAL A 114 10.71 18.25 -24.74
C VAL A 114 11.06 16.78 -24.49
N ALA A 115 10.67 15.87 -25.39
CA ALA A 115 10.97 14.45 -25.25
C ALA A 115 12.48 14.17 -25.20
N ALA A 116 13.30 14.90 -25.96
CA ALA A 116 14.75 14.73 -25.98
C ALA A 116 15.45 15.31 -24.74
N ASN A 117 14.97 16.43 -24.20
CA ASN A 117 15.70 17.23 -23.21
C ASN A 117 15.10 17.25 -21.81
N ALA A 118 13.88 16.77 -21.61
CA ALA A 118 13.30 16.69 -20.27
C ALA A 118 14.10 15.73 -19.37
N LYS A 119 14.21 16.07 -18.08
CA LYS A 119 15.03 15.32 -17.11
C LYS A 119 14.34 14.05 -16.58
N CYS A 120 13.02 14.00 -16.60
CA CYS A 120 12.24 12.93 -15.98
C CYS A 120 11.38 12.17 -17.00
N ASN A 121 10.88 11.01 -16.56
CA ASN A 121 10.08 10.10 -17.37
C ASN A 121 8.76 10.73 -17.84
N PHE A 122 8.12 11.52 -16.97
CA PHE A 122 6.89 12.24 -17.32
C PHE A 122 7.12 13.20 -18.50
N GLY A 123 8.15 14.06 -18.43
CA GLY A 123 8.47 15.01 -19.50
C GLY A 123 8.84 14.32 -20.81
N ARG A 124 9.65 13.25 -20.75
CA ARG A 124 10.13 12.54 -21.94
C ARG A 124 9.05 11.73 -22.66
N ALA A 125 8.19 11.04 -21.93
CA ALA A 125 7.27 10.08 -22.51
C ALA A 125 5.80 10.49 -22.44
N ALA A 126 5.38 11.16 -21.36
CA ALA A 126 3.95 11.40 -21.10
C ALA A 126 3.48 12.82 -21.41
N ALA A 127 4.31 13.84 -21.20
CA ALA A 127 3.83 15.22 -21.23
C ALA A 127 3.26 15.67 -22.60
N LEU A 128 3.99 15.46 -23.69
CA LEU A 128 3.59 15.94 -25.03
C LEU A 128 3.47 14.83 -26.08
N THR A 129 4.03 13.66 -25.86
CA THR A 129 4.04 12.57 -26.85
C THR A 129 2.64 12.12 -27.29
N PRO A 130 1.63 11.99 -26.40
CA PRO A 130 0.27 11.66 -26.82
C PRO A 130 -0.40 12.72 -27.70
N VAL A 131 -0.07 13.99 -27.44
CA VAL A 131 -0.56 15.11 -28.23
C VAL A 131 0.09 15.11 -29.61
N LEU A 132 1.38 14.77 -29.71
CA LEU A 132 2.07 14.60 -30.98
C LEU A 132 1.42 13.51 -31.84
N ASP A 133 0.99 12.39 -31.24
CA ASP A 133 0.24 11.36 -31.95
C ASP A 133 -1.11 11.89 -32.44
N ALA A 134 -1.84 12.63 -31.60
CA ALA A 134 -3.11 13.22 -31.98
C ALA A 134 -2.96 14.16 -33.19
N VAL A 135 -2.02 15.08 -33.13
CA VAL A 135 -1.72 16.02 -34.23
C VAL A 135 -1.31 15.27 -35.51
N LYS A 136 -0.48 14.22 -35.38
CA LYS A 136 -0.01 13.43 -36.52
C LYS A 136 -1.13 12.67 -37.25
N TYR A 137 -2.01 12.00 -36.51
CA TYR A 137 -3.00 11.09 -37.08
C TYR A 137 -4.38 11.72 -37.30
N PHE A 138 -4.64 12.90 -36.73
CA PHE A 138 -5.88 13.66 -36.83
C PHE A 138 -5.67 15.08 -37.40
N LYS A 139 -4.70 15.24 -38.31
CA LYS A 139 -4.34 16.56 -38.91
C LYS A 139 -5.52 17.37 -39.38
N ALA A 140 -6.50 16.73 -40.03
CA ALA A 140 -7.67 17.39 -40.54
C ALA A 140 -8.54 18.03 -39.45
N ASP A 141 -8.58 17.41 -38.27
CA ASP A 141 -9.34 17.91 -37.12
C ASP A 141 -8.71 19.16 -36.51
N PHE A 142 -7.39 19.25 -36.55
CA PHE A 142 -6.63 20.41 -36.07
C PHE A 142 -6.60 21.57 -37.09
N ALA A 143 -6.71 21.28 -38.40
CA ALA A 143 -6.67 22.26 -39.45
C ALA A 143 -8.07 22.81 -39.82
N ALA A 144 -9.16 22.36 -39.19
CA ALA A 144 -10.51 22.80 -39.51
C ALA A 144 -10.75 24.27 -39.14
N PRO A 145 -11.39 25.08 -40.04
CA PRO A 145 -11.66 26.48 -39.77
C PRO A 145 -12.63 26.66 -38.60
N ALA A 146 -12.47 27.78 -37.86
CA ALA A 146 -13.39 28.18 -36.79
C ALA A 146 -14.80 28.32 -37.32
N GLY A 147 -15.79 27.85 -36.60
CA GLY A 147 -17.21 27.97 -36.93
C GLY A 147 -17.94 26.65 -37.13
N LYS A 148 -17.24 25.52 -37.23
CA LYS A 148 -17.86 24.17 -37.26
C LYS A 148 -17.74 23.36 -35.99
N LYS A 149 -17.01 23.87 -34.98
CA LYS A 149 -16.87 23.18 -33.68
C LYS A 149 -17.38 24.07 -32.56
N ALA A 150 -18.25 23.52 -31.72
CA ALA A 150 -18.64 24.15 -30.47
C ALA A 150 -17.38 24.37 -29.61
N ALA A 151 -17.33 25.48 -28.87
CA ALA A 151 -16.30 25.70 -27.85
C ALA A 151 -16.21 24.45 -26.96
N PRO A 152 -15.00 24.02 -26.51
CA PRO A 152 -14.89 22.86 -25.65
C PRO A 152 -15.78 23.06 -24.43
N GLU A 153 -16.82 22.22 -24.32
CA GLU A 153 -17.73 22.28 -23.17
C GLU A 153 -16.92 22.01 -21.89
N ALA A 154 -16.81 23.03 -21.05
CA ALA A 154 -16.17 22.91 -19.75
C ALA A 154 -16.90 21.83 -18.93
N GLY A 155 -16.17 20.81 -18.45
CA GLY A 155 -16.73 19.78 -17.56
C GLY A 155 -17.00 18.42 -18.18
N ILE A 156 -16.75 18.21 -19.48
CA ILE A 156 -17.01 16.92 -20.16
C ILE A 156 -15.87 15.91 -19.98
N TYR A 157 -14.64 16.35 -19.78
CA TYR A 157 -13.47 15.47 -19.66
C TYR A 157 -13.17 15.12 -18.20
N GLN A 158 -12.92 13.83 -17.97
CA GLN A 158 -12.46 13.32 -16.70
C GLN A 158 -10.95 13.06 -16.79
N SER A 159 -10.26 13.15 -15.67
CA SER A 159 -8.82 12.86 -15.59
C SER A 159 -8.50 11.99 -14.38
N ALA A 160 -7.44 11.21 -14.51
CA ALA A 160 -6.85 10.46 -13.42
C ALA A 160 -5.34 10.38 -13.59
N VAL A 161 -4.65 10.31 -12.45
CA VAL A 161 -3.19 10.23 -12.38
C VAL A 161 -2.79 9.07 -11.48
N SER A 162 -1.81 8.30 -11.95
CA SER A 162 -1.18 7.25 -11.15
C SER A 162 0.31 7.14 -11.47
N ALA A 163 0.97 6.12 -10.93
CA ALA A 163 2.32 5.69 -11.28
C ALA A 163 2.48 4.21 -10.88
N PRO A 164 3.45 3.45 -11.44
CA PRO A 164 3.65 2.05 -11.05
C PRO A 164 3.81 1.86 -9.53
N CYS A 165 4.59 2.74 -8.87
CA CYS A 165 4.75 2.71 -7.42
C CYS A 165 3.45 3.08 -6.65
N MET A 166 2.59 3.96 -7.20
CA MET A 166 1.29 4.29 -6.61
C MET A 166 0.33 3.11 -6.71
N GLN A 167 0.28 2.41 -7.85
CA GLN A 167 -0.57 1.24 -8.05
C GLN A 167 -0.14 0.04 -7.20
N ALA A 168 1.16 -0.12 -6.99
CA ALA A 168 1.69 -1.15 -6.10
C ALA A 168 1.47 -0.83 -4.61
N CYS A 169 1.24 0.43 -4.25
CA CYS A 169 0.96 0.82 -2.87
C CYS A 169 -0.49 0.49 -2.52
N PRO A 170 -0.77 -0.38 -1.53
CA PRO A 170 -2.15 -0.69 -1.14
C PRO A 170 -2.99 0.54 -0.78
N ALA A 171 -2.38 1.59 -0.22
CA ALA A 171 -3.06 2.84 0.11
C ALA A 171 -3.11 3.86 -1.03
N GLY A 172 -2.46 3.58 -2.17
CA GLY A 172 -2.45 4.47 -3.33
C GLY A 172 -1.88 5.86 -3.03
N LEU A 173 -0.78 5.95 -2.26
CA LEU A 173 -0.13 7.22 -1.95
C LEU A 173 0.39 7.89 -3.21
N ASP A 174 0.32 9.22 -3.28
CA ASP A 174 1.02 10.00 -4.32
C ASP A 174 2.53 10.02 -4.05
N ILE A 175 3.18 8.89 -4.41
CA ILE A 175 4.59 8.66 -4.14
C ILE A 175 5.48 9.65 -4.89
N PRO A 176 5.33 9.88 -6.21
CA PRO A 176 6.16 10.88 -6.88
C PRO A 176 5.95 12.30 -6.34
N GLY A 177 4.74 12.63 -5.87
CA GLY A 177 4.41 13.93 -5.32
C GLY A 177 5.15 14.21 -4.00
N TYR A 178 5.02 13.31 -3.02
CA TYR A 178 5.69 13.54 -1.74
C TYR A 178 7.22 13.45 -1.84
N ILE A 179 7.75 12.62 -2.75
CA ILE A 179 9.19 12.54 -3.01
C ILE A 179 9.72 13.86 -3.61
N GLU A 180 8.96 14.47 -4.52
CA GLU A 180 9.32 15.78 -5.08
C GLU A 180 9.39 16.87 -4.00
N LEU A 181 8.46 16.85 -3.05
CA LEU A 181 8.48 17.78 -1.93
C LEU A 181 9.72 17.57 -1.03
N ILE A 182 10.10 16.30 -0.74
CA ILE A 182 11.36 16.00 -0.02
C ILE A 182 12.57 16.52 -0.78
N ARG A 183 12.64 16.27 -2.09
CA ARG A 183 13.73 16.74 -2.95
C ARG A 183 13.94 18.24 -2.85
N ASN A 184 12.85 19.00 -2.70
CA ASN A 184 12.87 20.46 -2.58
C ASN A 184 12.93 20.94 -1.12
N ASN A 185 13.34 20.11 -0.18
CA ASN A 185 13.45 20.43 1.26
C ASN A 185 12.11 20.84 1.91
N ARG A 186 10.97 20.40 1.35
CA ARG A 186 9.61 20.71 1.81
C ARG A 186 9.02 19.55 2.61
N PHE A 187 9.72 19.11 3.66
CA PHE A 187 9.36 17.90 4.43
C PHE A 187 7.97 17.98 5.06
N GLY A 188 7.58 19.13 5.62
CA GLY A 188 6.26 19.31 6.21
C GLY A 188 5.12 19.14 5.21
N GLU A 189 5.26 19.70 4.01
CA GLU A 189 4.26 19.54 2.94
C GLU A 189 4.25 18.11 2.38
N SER A 190 5.42 17.49 2.28
CA SER A 190 5.54 16.07 1.96
C SER A 190 4.76 15.20 2.94
N LEU A 191 4.93 15.46 4.24
CA LEU A 191 4.22 14.73 5.29
C LEU A 191 2.71 14.96 5.24
N ASN A 192 2.24 16.17 4.97
CA ASN A 192 0.83 16.47 4.80
C ASN A 192 0.22 15.68 3.64
N LEU A 193 0.91 15.60 2.49
CA LEU A 193 0.49 14.80 1.35
C LEU A 193 0.46 13.30 1.68
N ILE A 194 1.46 12.79 2.41
CA ILE A 194 1.45 11.41 2.88
C ILE A 194 0.25 11.13 3.79
N ARG A 195 -0.04 12.04 4.73
CA ARG A 195 -1.13 11.91 5.73
C ARG A 195 -2.54 11.92 5.10
N GLU A 196 -2.70 12.38 3.87
CA GLU A 196 -3.97 12.25 3.16
C GLU A 196 -4.45 10.80 3.03
N ARG A 197 -3.51 9.84 2.94
CA ARG A 197 -3.81 8.41 2.78
C ARG A 197 -3.08 7.50 3.77
N CYS A 198 -2.06 8.00 4.48
CA CYS A 198 -1.28 7.25 5.45
C CYS A 198 -1.07 8.09 6.71
N ILE A 199 -1.96 7.95 7.67
CA ILE A 199 -1.94 8.73 8.92
C ILE A 199 -0.84 8.28 9.90
N LEU A 200 -0.24 7.13 9.66
CA LEU A 200 0.87 6.57 10.45
C LEU A 200 2.18 6.53 9.64
N PRO A 201 2.69 7.66 9.11
CA PRO A 201 3.84 7.67 8.21
C PRO A 201 5.14 7.19 8.87
N GLY A 202 5.36 7.49 10.14
CA GLY A 202 6.53 7.05 10.90
C GLY A 202 6.51 5.55 11.16
N VAL A 203 5.35 4.99 11.52
CA VAL A 203 5.14 3.55 11.68
C VAL A 203 5.33 2.82 10.35
N ILE A 204 4.66 3.27 9.30
CA ILE A 204 4.72 2.64 7.98
C ILE A 204 6.10 2.84 7.34
N GLY A 205 6.79 3.95 7.65
CA GLY A 205 8.17 4.20 7.23
C GLY A 205 9.18 3.20 7.80
N ARG A 206 8.83 2.50 8.90
CA ARG A 206 9.67 1.51 9.58
C ARG A 206 9.25 0.06 9.29
N ALA A 207 7.95 -0.20 9.18
CA ALA A 207 7.43 -1.58 9.18
C ALA A 207 6.71 -2.00 7.89
N CYS A 208 6.72 -1.17 6.82
CA CYS A 208 6.12 -1.52 5.54
C CYS A 208 6.99 -2.51 4.76
N THR A 209 6.35 -3.46 4.08
CA THR A 209 6.99 -4.40 3.14
C THR A 209 7.32 -3.78 1.77
N HIS A 210 7.04 -2.50 1.56
CA HIS A 210 7.40 -1.61 0.45
C HIS A 210 7.22 -2.18 -0.98
N PRO A 211 6.08 -2.76 -1.37
CA PRO A 211 5.87 -3.28 -2.73
C PRO A 211 5.99 -2.20 -3.82
N CYS A 212 5.90 -0.92 -3.46
CA CYS A 212 6.15 0.21 -4.33
C CYS A 212 7.60 0.30 -4.81
N GLU A 213 8.57 -0.20 -4.05
CA GLU A 213 9.98 -0.27 -4.42
C GLU A 213 10.21 -1.37 -5.46
N ASP A 214 9.54 -2.52 -5.32
CA ASP A 214 9.56 -3.60 -6.33
C ASP A 214 8.98 -3.12 -7.67
N ALA A 215 7.96 -2.27 -7.65
CA ALA A 215 7.35 -1.69 -8.84
C ALA A 215 8.07 -0.43 -9.37
N CYS A 216 9.15 0.00 -8.73
CA CYS A 216 9.89 1.19 -9.15
C CYS A 216 10.52 1.00 -10.53
N VAL A 217 10.28 1.96 -11.44
CA VAL A 217 10.83 1.90 -12.81
C VAL A 217 12.35 1.89 -12.83
N ARG A 218 13.00 2.48 -11.81
CA ARG A 218 14.46 2.45 -11.67
C ARG A 218 15.06 1.05 -11.58
N ASN A 219 14.30 0.04 -11.17
CA ASN A 219 14.73 -1.36 -11.21
C ASN A 219 15.20 -1.83 -12.60
N LYS A 220 14.79 -1.12 -13.67
CA LYS A 220 15.21 -1.39 -15.05
C LYS A 220 16.52 -0.69 -15.44
N THR A 221 17.00 0.23 -14.61
CA THR A 221 18.19 1.08 -14.89
C THR A 221 19.31 0.78 -13.90
N ASP A 222 19.01 0.87 -12.60
CA ASP A 222 19.98 0.68 -11.52
C ASP A 222 19.31 0.05 -10.29
N GLU A 223 18.99 0.81 -9.25
CA GLU A 223 18.39 0.35 -8.01
C GLU A 223 17.07 1.09 -7.75
N PRO A 224 16.05 0.46 -7.15
CA PRO A 224 14.81 1.15 -6.81
C PRO A 224 15.07 2.33 -5.87
N LEU A 225 14.13 3.27 -5.80
CA LEU A 225 14.16 4.28 -4.76
C LEU A 225 13.84 3.65 -3.41
N ALA A 226 14.49 4.13 -2.35
CA ALA A 226 14.18 3.80 -0.96
C ALA A 226 12.91 4.55 -0.50
N ILE A 227 11.76 4.24 -1.14
CA ILE A 227 10.47 4.96 -0.98
C ILE A 227 9.99 4.92 0.47
N ARG A 228 10.15 3.77 1.14
CA ARG A 228 9.79 3.57 2.54
C ARG A 228 10.58 4.50 3.46
N LEU A 229 11.90 4.59 3.23
CA LEU A 229 12.79 5.44 4.03
C LEU A 229 12.59 6.93 3.75
N LEU A 230 12.26 7.32 2.53
CA LEU A 230 11.89 8.70 2.21
C LEU A 230 10.63 9.13 2.98
N LYS A 231 9.63 8.27 3.07
CA LYS A 231 8.45 8.50 3.91
C LYS A 231 8.80 8.61 5.39
N ARG A 232 9.69 7.73 5.88
CA ARG A 232 10.24 7.81 7.23
C ARG A 232 10.93 9.14 7.49
N ALA A 233 11.78 9.59 6.56
CA ALA A 233 12.50 10.86 6.69
C ALA A 233 11.55 12.06 6.84
N ALA A 234 10.43 12.09 6.12
CA ALA A 234 9.43 13.13 6.28
C ALA A 234 8.77 13.12 7.67
N ALA A 235 8.48 11.94 8.21
CA ALA A 235 7.91 11.79 9.54
C ALA A 235 8.92 12.13 10.64
N ASP A 236 10.18 11.69 10.51
CA ASP A 236 11.22 11.95 11.49
C ASP A 236 11.60 13.44 11.54
N ALA A 237 11.58 14.15 10.40
CA ALA A 237 11.77 15.61 10.35
C ALA A 237 10.68 16.38 11.12
N ASP A 238 9.43 15.91 11.05
CA ASP A 238 8.32 16.52 11.79
C ASP A 238 8.48 16.31 13.31
N LEU A 239 8.90 15.13 13.74
CA LEU A 239 9.18 14.84 15.15
C LEU A 239 10.28 15.76 15.71
N GLN A 240 11.35 16.01 14.96
CA GLN A 240 12.45 16.89 15.34
C GLN A 240 12.04 18.37 15.35
N GLY A 241 11.15 18.76 14.46
CA GLY A 241 10.65 20.13 14.31
C GLY A 241 9.52 20.53 15.27
N GLY A 242 9.08 19.63 16.15
CA GLY A 242 8.03 19.93 17.14
C GLY A 242 6.61 19.51 16.73
N ALA A 243 6.52 18.61 15.76
CA ALA A 243 5.31 17.93 15.27
C ALA A 243 4.14 18.85 14.85
N SER A 244 3.82 18.81 13.55
CA SER A 244 2.68 19.56 12.98
C SER A 244 1.35 19.01 13.50
N ALA A 245 0.44 19.89 13.90
CA ALA A 245 -0.91 19.51 14.24
C ALA A 245 -1.66 18.95 13.02
N LEU A 246 -2.47 17.93 13.25
CA LEU A 246 -3.39 17.45 12.21
C LEU A 246 -4.55 18.42 12.04
N GLY A 247 -4.99 18.63 10.80
CA GLY A 247 -6.12 19.51 10.51
C GLY A 247 -7.40 19.05 11.19
N LEU A 248 -8.09 19.97 11.84
CA LEU A 248 -9.40 19.76 12.45
C LEU A 248 -10.50 19.79 11.37
N PRO A 249 -11.67 19.16 11.61
CA PRO A 249 -12.79 19.22 10.70
C PRO A 249 -13.33 20.65 10.56
N ALA A 250 -13.76 21.01 9.35
CA ALA A 250 -14.33 22.33 9.07
C ALA A 250 -15.69 22.54 9.75
N ALA A 251 -16.47 21.46 9.99
CA ALA A 251 -17.77 21.50 10.63
C ALA A 251 -18.06 20.18 11.37
N GLU A 252 -18.77 20.26 12.48
CA GLU A 252 -19.22 19.11 13.25
C GLU A 252 -20.51 18.52 12.65
N LYS A 253 -20.58 17.21 12.53
CA LYS A 253 -21.77 16.44 12.15
C LYS A 253 -22.47 15.87 13.40
N LYS A 254 -23.76 15.66 13.31
CA LYS A 254 -24.57 15.15 14.44
C LYS A 254 -24.36 13.66 14.73
N ASP A 255 -24.00 12.90 13.70
CA ASP A 255 -23.91 11.45 13.81
C ASP A 255 -22.61 11.03 14.52
N ARG A 256 -22.74 9.99 15.34
CA ARG A 256 -21.62 9.37 16.06
C ARG A 256 -21.26 8.05 15.44
N VAL A 257 -19.97 7.75 15.37
CA VAL A 257 -19.44 6.49 14.84
C VAL A 257 -18.62 5.78 15.91
N ALA A 258 -18.92 4.49 16.13
CA ALA A 258 -18.12 3.61 16.98
C ALA A 258 -17.07 2.88 16.15
N VAL A 259 -15.87 2.73 16.70
CA VAL A 259 -14.77 1.94 16.12
C VAL A 259 -14.32 0.94 17.19
N VAL A 260 -14.26 -0.34 16.85
CA VAL A 260 -13.80 -1.40 17.76
C VAL A 260 -12.43 -1.90 17.31
N GLY A 261 -11.41 -1.55 18.11
CA GLY A 261 -10.01 -1.80 17.84
C GLY A 261 -9.26 -0.54 17.38
N ALA A 262 -8.18 -0.21 18.07
CA ALA A 262 -7.27 0.90 17.75
C ALA A 262 -6.00 0.44 17.02
N GLY A 263 -6.09 -0.63 16.20
CA GLY A 263 -5.05 -1.03 15.26
C GLY A 263 -4.99 -0.06 14.06
N PRO A 264 -4.08 -0.29 13.07
CA PRO A 264 -3.91 0.62 11.94
C PRO A 264 -5.21 0.91 11.18
N ALA A 265 -6.09 -0.09 10.99
CA ALA A 265 -7.38 0.10 10.33
C ALA A 265 -8.31 1.02 11.14
N GLY A 266 -8.43 0.77 12.44
CA GLY A 266 -9.28 1.57 13.33
C GLY A 266 -8.78 3.01 13.49
N LEU A 267 -7.47 3.19 13.63
CA LEU A 267 -6.84 4.53 13.71
C LEU A 267 -7.05 5.34 12.43
N ALA A 268 -6.89 4.70 11.26
CA ALA A 268 -7.12 5.35 9.97
C ALA A 268 -8.60 5.75 9.80
N ALA A 269 -9.52 4.83 10.10
CA ALA A 269 -10.95 5.13 10.02
C ALA A 269 -11.35 6.24 11.01
N ALA A 270 -10.88 6.18 12.25
CA ALA A 270 -11.17 7.20 13.27
C ALA A 270 -10.70 8.59 12.83
N TYR A 271 -9.48 8.70 12.32
CA TYR A 271 -8.94 9.95 11.81
C TYR A 271 -9.75 10.50 10.63
N HIS A 272 -10.02 9.70 9.61
CA HIS A 272 -10.74 10.16 8.42
C HIS A 272 -12.19 10.50 8.72
N LEU A 273 -12.89 9.71 9.55
CA LEU A 273 -14.23 10.04 10.02
C LEU A 273 -14.24 11.36 10.83
N ARG A 274 -13.24 11.54 11.70
CA ARG A 274 -13.11 12.79 12.45
C ARG A 274 -12.86 13.99 11.55
N ARG A 275 -12.01 13.87 10.54
CA ARG A 275 -11.81 14.92 9.52
C ARG A 275 -13.09 15.25 8.74
N LEU A 276 -13.95 14.26 8.52
CA LEU A 276 -15.27 14.43 7.89
C LEU A 276 -16.31 15.06 8.82
N GLY A 277 -15.96 15.33 10.10
CA GLY A 277 -16.79 16.02 11.06
C GLY A 277 -17.60 15.12 12.00
N TYR A 278 -17.43 13.78 11.93
CA TYR A 278 -18.13 12.86 12.82
C TYR A 278 -17.52 12.82 14.22
N SER A 279 -18.35 12.68 15.25
CA SER A 279 -17.90 12.30 16.60
C SER A 279 -17.52 10.82 16.57
N VAL A 280 -16.27 10.50 16.92
CA VAL A 280 -15.73 9.13 16.86
C VAL A 280 -15.31 8.67 18.24
N THR A 281 -15.79 7.50 18.66
CA THR A 281 -15.34 6.79 19.89
C THR A 281 -14.69 5.47 19.48
N VAL A 282 -13.42 5.27 19.89
CA VAL A 282 -12.66 4.06 19.67
C VAL A 282 -12.61 3.23 20.94
N PHE A 283 -13.09 1.99 20.88
CA PHE A 283 -13.03 1.00 21.96
C PHE A 283 -11.81 0.10 21.72
N GLU A 284 -10.85 0.10 22.67
CA GLU A 284 -9.60 -0.65 22.55
C GLU A 284 -9.39 -1.53 23.78
N ALA A 285 -9.14 -2.83 23.53
CA ALA A 285 -8.92 -3.81 24.57
C ALA A 285 -7.59 -3.63 25.32
N LEU A 286 -6.57 -3.11 24.63
CA LEU A 286 -5.25 -2.86 25.16
C LEU A 286 -5.17 -1.52 25.93
N PRO A 287 -4.14 -1.31 26.76
CA PRO A 287 -3.95 -0.04 27.48
C PRO A 287 -3.47 1.11 26.59
N ARG A 288 -3.20 0.86 25.30
CA ARG A 288 -2.73 1.85 24.32
C ARG A 288 -3.14 1.47 22.88
N ALA A 289 -3.14 2.46 22.00
CA ALA A 289 -3.44 2.26 20.59
C ALA A 289 -2.30 1.57 19.83
N GLY A 290 -2.59 1.14 18.59
CA GLY A 290 -1.68 0.58 17.62
C GLY A 290 -1.89 -0.91 17.30
N GLY A 291 -2.66 -1.64 18.12
CA GLY A 291 -2.94 -3.06 17.89
C GLY A 291 -1.65 -3.88 17.70
N MET A 292 -1.57 -4.68 16.63
CA MET A 292 -0.37 -5.52 16.36
C MET A 292 0.90 -4.69 16.07
N ALA A 293 0.82 -3.44 15.65
CA ALA A 293 2.00 -2.57 15.57
C ALA A 293 2.60 -2.28 16.96
N THR A 294 1.76 -2.22 18.00
CA THR A 294 2.20 -2.04 19.38
C THR A 294 2.72 -3.33 19.99
N VAL A 295 1.95 -4.43 19.87
CA VAL A 295 2.23 -5.65 20.63
C VAL A 295 2.87 -6.77 19.82
N GLY A 296 2.91 -6.65 18.49
CA GLY A 296 3.45 -7.68 17.59
C GLY A 296 4.78 -7.33 16.96
N ILE A 297 5.12 -6.04 16.84
CA ILE A 297 6.39 -5.61 16.26
C ILE A 297 7.33 -5.16 17.38
N PRO A 298 8.54 -5.74 17.53
CA PRO A 298 9.48 -5.36 18.58
C PRO A 298 10.03 -3.93 18.43
N ASP A 299 10.50 -3.35 19.55
CA ASP A 299 10.99 -1.97 19.59
C ASP A 299 12.21 -1.73 18.71
N TYR A 300 13.08 -2.73 18.52
CA TYR A 300 14.25 -2.62 17.65
C TYR A 300 13.90 -2.45 16.16
N ARG A 301 12.64 -2.72 15.75
CA ARG A 301 12.09 -2.44 14.41
C ARG A 301 11.17 -1.23 14.40
N LEU A 302 10.36 -1.07 15.45
CA LEU A 302 9.39 0.00 15.58
C LEU A 302 9.38 0.52 17.02
N PRO A 303 10.16 1.56 17.33
CA PRO A 303 10.12 2.23 18.62
C PRO A 303 8.71 2.69 18.97
N LYS A 304 8.26 2.42 20.18
CA LYS A 304 6.86 2.67 20.57
C LYS A 304 6.53 4.15 20.77
N ASP A 305 7.52 4.98 21.02
CA ASP A 305 7.38 6.45 21.07
C ASP A 305 6.87 7.02 19.73
N ILE A 306 7.34 6.49 18.59
CA ILE A 306 6.88 6.86 17.25
C ILE A 306 5.37 6.57 17.10
N LEU A 307 4.97 5.35 17.44
CA LEU A 307 3.56 4.94 17.33
C LEU A 307 2.67 5.71 18.32
N ASN A 308 3.12 5.89 19.56
CA ASN A 308 2.39 6.65 20.56
C ASN A 308 2.20 8.10 20.12
N HIS A 309 3.26 8.71 19.57
CA HIS A 309 3.19 10.07 19.03
C HIS A 309 2.13 10.18 17.93
N GLU A 310 2.13 9.30 16.94
CA GLU A 310 1.17 9.32 15.83
C GLU A 310 -0.28 9.05 16.31
N ALA A 311 -0.46 8.15 17.27
CA ALA A 311 -1.76 7.92 17.91
C ALA A 311 -2.26 9.15 18.72
N ASP A 312 -1.36 9.84 19.41
CA ASP A 312 -1.68 11.06 20.15
C ASP A 312 -2.06 12.22 19.22
N LEU A 313 -1.44 12.33 18.05
CA LEU A 313 -1.88 13.30 17.03
C LEU A 313 -3.33 13.05 16.62
N ILE A 314 -3.73 11.79 16.41
CA ILE A 314 -5.12 11.44 16.09
C ILE A 314 -6.04 11.80 17.27
N LYS A 315 -5.65 11.49 18.49
CA LYS A 315 -6.42 11.83 19.69
C LYS A 315 -6.65 13.34 19.82
N ARG A 316 -5.64 14.16 19.52
CA ARG A 316 -5.74 15.63 19.53
C ARG A 316 -6.75 16.20 18.53
N THR A 317 -7.15 15.44 17.51
CA THR A 317 -8.25 15.86 16.61
C THR A 317 -9.63 15.76 17.25
N GLY A 318 -9.74 15.24 18.47
CA GLY A 318 -11.00 15.07 19.19
C GLY A 318 -11.60 13.66 19.07
N VAL A 319 -10.84 12.66 18.63
CA VAL A 319 -11.23 11.24 18.72
C VAL A 319 -11.20 10.80 20.18
N GLU A 320 -12.30 10.26 20.68
CA GLU A 320 -12.40 9.67 22.02
C GLU A 320 -11.84 8.23 22.00
N PHE A 321 -10.84 7.95 22.85
CA PHE A 321 -10.31 6.60 23.05
C PHE A 321 -10.71 6.04 24.41
N ARG A 322 -11.29 4.85 24.41
CA ARG A 322 -11.60 4.05 25.60
C ARG A 322 -10.69 2.84 25.64
N TYR A 323 -9.57 2.97 26.32
CA TYR A 323 -8.58 1.91 26.53
C TYR A 323 -9.02 0.92 27.61
N ASN A 324 -8.42 -0.28 27.64
CA ASN A 324 -8.78 -1.37 28.54
C ASN A 324 -10.28 -1.71 28.47
N CYS A 325 -10.87 -1.51 27.30
CA CYS A 325 -12.30 -1.68 27.03
C CYS A 325 -12.51 -2.80 26.01
N LYS A 326 -12.37 -4.06 26.45
CA LYS A 326 -12.70 -5.21 25.63
C LYS A 326 -14.21 -5.36 25.55
N LEU A 327 -14.77 -5.37 24.34
CA LEU A 327 -16.18 -5.70 24.12
C LEU A 327 -16.34 -7.23 24.14
N GLU A 328 -16.90 -7.76 25.22
CA GLU A 328 -17.11 -9.21 25.37
C GLU A 328 -18.25 -9.73 24.48
N LYS A 329 -19.24 -8.88 24.19
CA LYS A 329 -20.37 -9.18 23.30
C LYS A 329 -20.72 -7.96 22.46
N LEU A 330 -21.04 -8.20 21.19
CA LEU A 330 -21.59 -7.17 20.32
C LEU A 330 -23.10 -7.02 20.62
N ASP A 331 -23.51 -5.84 21.03
CA ASP A 331 -24.90 -5.41 21.12
C ASP A 331 -25.08 -4.09 20.34
N TRP A 332 -25.39 -4.24 19.03
CA TRP A 332 -25.58 -3.09 18.14
C TRP A 332 -26.81 -2.28 18.54
N SER A 333 -27.83 -2.93 19.09
CA SER A 333 -29.04 -2.23 19.52
C SER A 333 -28.77 -1.29 20.70
N ASP A 334 -27.90 -1.69 21.61
CA ASP A 334 -27.47 -0.83 22.72
C ASP A 334 -26.58 0.32 22.26
N LEU A 335 -25.63 0.08 21.36
CA LEU A 335 -24.82 1.14 20.77
C LEU A 335 -25.69 2.18 20.03
N LYS A 336 -26.72 1.74 19.31
CA LYS A 336 -27.70 2.67 18.69
C LYS A 336 -28.43 3.52 19.70
N LYS A 337 -28.83 2.99 20.87
CA LYS A 337 -29.44 3.76 21.97
C LYS A 337 -28.47 4.80 22.54
N GLN A 338 -27.17 4.52 22.53
CA GLN A 338 -26.11 5.47 22.91
C GLN A 338 -25.84 6.54 21.85
N GLY A 339 -26.58 6.54 20.74
CA GLY A 339 -26.51 7.54 19.66
C GLY A 339 -25.51 7.21 18.54
N PHE A 340 -24.92 6.01 18.50
CA PHE A 340 -24.07 5.60 17.37
C PHE A 340 -24.93 5.24 16.15
N ARG A 341 -24.53 5.75 14.98
CA ARG A 341 -25.22 5.53 13.69
C ARG A 341 -24.49 4.54 12.80
N ALA A 342 -23.20 4.34 13.02
CA ALA A 342 -22.39 3.35 12.34
C ALA A 342 -21.38 2.74 13.31
N LEU A 343 -20.99 1.48 13.03
CA LEU A 343 -20.01 0.73 13.79
C LEU A 343 -18.97 0.15 12.83
N PHE A 344 -17.70 0.38 13.12
CA PHE A 344 -16.60 -0.23 12.39
C PHE A 344 -15.88 -1.28 13.25
N LEU A 345 -15.87 -2.52 12.81
CA LEU A 345 -15.15 -3.64 13.43
C LEU A 345 -13.75 -3.72 12.83
N ALA A 346 -12.74 -3.31 13.60
CA ALA A 346 -11.31 -3.30 13.25
C ALA A 346 -10.49 -4.14 14.24
N ILE A 347 -11.04 -5.27 14.68
CA ILE A 347 -10.51 -6.11 15.76
C ILE A 347 -9.23 -6.86 15.41
N GLY A 348 -8.83 -6.85 14.13
CA GLY A 348 -7.58 -7.45 13.64
C GLY A 348 -7.55 -8.98 13.76
N ALA A 349 -6.32 -9.53 13.70
CA ALA A 349 -6.03 -10.95 13.88
C ALA A 349 -4.84 -11.09 14.86
N HIS A 350 -5.12 -11.43 16.11
CA HIS A 350 -4.12 -11.42 17.18
C HIS A 350 -4.00 -12.74 17.94
N VAL A 351 -4.84 -13.73 17.61
CA VAL A 351 -4.79 -15.07 18.22
C VAL A 351 -3.93 -15.97 17.35
N GLY A 352 -2.90 -16.60 17.92
CA GLY A 352 -2.03 -17.53 17.21
C GLY A 352 -2.78 -18.74 16.65
N THR A 353 -2.38 -19.22 15.48
CA THR A 353 -2.88 -20.48 14.91
C THR A 353 -2.07 -21.66 15.44
N LYS A 354 -2.75 -22.78 15.64
CA LYS A 354 -2.10 -24.01 16.09
C LYS A 354 -1.11 -24.53 15.05
N ILE A 355 -0.04 -25.14 15.51
CA ILE A 355 0.92 -25.88 14.67
C ILE A 355 0.25 -27.15 14.12
N GLY A 356 -0.60 -27.78 14.92
CA GLY A 356 -1.24 -29.06 14.65
C GLY A 356 -0.35 -30.27 14.97
N CYS A 357 0.51 -30.16 15.98
CA CYS A 357 1.35 -31.24 16.44
C CYS A 357 0.88 -31.78 17.81
N GLU A 358 1.24 -33.04 18.11
CA GLU A 358 0.90 -33.68 19.39
C GLU A 358 1.54 -32.92 20.56
N GLY A 359 0.80 -32.74 21.65
CA GLY A 359 1.28 -32.05 22.85
C GLY A 359 1.10 -30.53 22.87
N GLU A 360 0.65 -29.93 21.76
CA GLU A 360 0.46 -28.47 21.64
C GLU A 360 -0.55 -27.89 22.66
N GLU A 361 -1.59 -28.65 23.00
CA GLU A 361 -2.66 -28.19 23.89
C GLU A 361 -2.48 -28.60 25.37
N MET A 362 -1.35 -29.20 25.70
CA MET A 362 -1.12 -29.75 27.05
C MET A 362 -0.72 -28.69 28.09
N GLY A 363 -0.54 -27.44 27.68
CA GLY A 363 -0.16 -26.35 28.58
C GLY A 363 1.25 -26.49 29.19
N TYR A 364 2.18 -27.10 28.47
CA TYR A 364 3.55 -27.29 28.94
C TYR A 364 4.27 -25.96 29.21
N ASP A 365 4.95 -25.84 30.35
CA ASP A 365 5.90 -24.74 30.58
C ASP A 365 6.98 -24.78 29.51
N GLY A 366 7.17 -23.66 28.83
CA GLY A 366 8.10 -23.54 27.70
C GLY A 366 7.43 -23.68 26.32
N PHE A 367 6.11 -23.88 26.23
CA PHE A 367 5.38 -23.74 24.98
C PHE A 367 4.55 -22.45 24.98
N VAL A 368 4.68 -21.62 23.91
CA VAL A 368 3.93 -20.37 23.79
C VAL A 368 3.63 -20.05 22.32
N GLN A 369 2.52 -19.39 22.07
CA GLN A 369 2.19 -18.82 20.75
C GLN A 369 3.01 -17.56 20.50
N GLY A 370 3.57 -17.39 19.28
CA GLY A 370 4.46 -16.28 18.95
C GLY A 370 3.83 -14.90 19.11
N ALA A 371 2.57 -14.73 18.70
CA ALA A 371 1.85 -13.48 18.91
C ALA A 371 1.68 -13.14 20.39
N GLU A 372 1.42 -14.16 21.24
CA GLU A 372 1.30 -13.97 22.68
C GLU A 372 2.66 -13.66 23.33
N PHE A 373 3.74 -14.36 22.90
CA PHE A 373 5.10 -14.08 23.36
C PHE A 373 5.48 -12.61 23.10
N LEU A 374 5.30 -12.12 21.87
CA LEU A 374 5.60 -10.74 21.52
C LEU A 374 4.71 -9.75 22.26
N ARG A 375 3.42 -10.08 22.45
CA ARG A 375 2.47 -9.26 23.20
C ARG A 375 2.90 -9.11 24.65
N GLN A 376 3.24 -10.20 25.31
CA GLN A 376 3.71 -10.19 26.70
C GLN A 376 4.99 -9.35 26.84
N LEU A 377 5.94 -9.55 25.93
CA LEU A 377 7.19 -8.79 25.93
C LEU A 377 6.94 -7.28 25.75
N SER A 378 6.10 -6.91 24.78
CA SER A 378 5.76 -5.50 24.50
C SER A 378 4.95 -4.83 25.62
N LEU A 379 4.24 -5.62 26.44
CA LEU A 379 3.52 -5.14 27.62
C LEU A 379 4.38 -5.13 28.89
N GLY A 380 5.69 -5.44 28.77
CA GLY A 380 6.65 -5.33 29.86
C GLY A 380 6.83 -6.62 30.68
N ALA A 381 6.34 -7.76 30.22
CA ALA A 381 6.59 -9.03 30.89
C ALA A 381 8.09 -9.38 30.82
N ARG A 382 8.65 -9.82 31.93
CA ARG A 382 10.02 -10.32 32.01
C ARG A 382 10.06 -11.78 31.59
N VAL A 383 10.74 -12.06 30.48
CA VAL A 383 10.99 -13.42 30.00
C VAL A 383 12.41 -13.80 30.38
N ALA A 384 12.55 -14.81 31.23
CA ALA A 384 13.88 -15.33 31.60
C ALA A 384 14.47 -16.13 30.43
N PRO A 385 15.71 -15.85 29.98
CA PRO A 385 16.32 -16.60 28.91
C PRO A 385 16.52 -18.05 29.29
N LYS A 386 16.23 -18.96 28.37
CA LYS A 386 16.54 -20.40 28.47
C LYS A 386 17.76 -20.70 27.57
N LYS A 387 18.33 -21.91 27.69
CA LYS A 387 19.50 -22.26 26.90
C LYS A 387 19.17 -22.35 25.41
N LYS A 388 18.07 -23.06 25.06
CA LYS A 388 17.71 -23.31 23.68
C LYS A 388 16.25 -23.04 23.43
N VAL A 389 15.96 -22.26 22.36
CA VAL A 389 14.60 -22.00 21.89
C VAL A 389 14.46 -22.38 20.42
N VAL A 390 13.35 -23.03 20.08
CA VAL A 390 12.98 -23.37 18.69
C VAL A 390 11.71 -22.63 18.33
N ILE A 391 11.79 -21.79 17.28
CA ILE A 391 10.67 -21.03 16.74
C ILE A 391 10.13 -21.77 15.51
N VAL A 392 8.87 -22.16 15.56
CA VAL A 392 8.21 -22.86 14.46
C VAL A 392 7.48 -21.88 13.56
N GLY A 393 8.00 -21.66 12.35
CA GLY A 393 7.41 -20.73 11.38
C GLY A 393 8.46 -20.11 10.46
N GLY A 394 8.02 -19.36 9.45
CA GLY A 394 8.93 -18.73 8.48
C GLY A 394 8.47 -17.34 8.03
N GLY A 395 7.50 -16.75 8.74
CA GLY A 395 7.02 -15.38 8.50
C GLY A 395 7.71 -14.37 9.42
N ASN A 396 7.37 -13.08 9.25
CA ASN A 396 7.96 -11.99 10.04
C ASN A 396 7.79 -12.20 11.56
N VAL A 397 6.63 -12.74 12.01
CA VAL A 397 6.42 -13.07 13.44
C VAL A 397 7.47 -14.05 13.96
N ALA A 398 7.85 -15.05 13.15
CA ALA A 398 8.89 -16.01 13.56
C ALA A 398 10.25 -15.34 13.70
N LEU A 399 10.61 -14.45 12.77
CA LEU A 399 11.84 -13.66 12.85
C LEU A 399 11.82 -12.70 14.04
N ASP A 400 10.71 -12.02 14.28
CA ASP A 400 10.54 -11.12 15.42
C ASP A 400 10.69 -11.86 16.77
N CYS A 401 10.12 -13.07 16.89
CA CYS A 401 10.30 -13.92 18.07
C CYS A 401 11.77 -14.34 18.23
N ALA A 402 12.41 -14.83 17.15
CA ALA A 402 13.78 -15.31 17.19
C ALA A 402 14.77 -14.19 17.55
N ARG A 403 14.66 -13.05 16.88
CA ARG A 403 15.51 -11.88 17.12
C ARG A 403 15.29 -11.28 18.51
N SER A 404 14.04 -11.33 19.03
CA SER A 404 13.75 -10.94 20.41
C SER A 404 14.38 -11.89 21.42
N CYS A 405 14.30 -13.22 21.18
CA CYS A 405 14.96 -14.20 22.04
C CYS A 405 16.48 -13.99 22.09
N ALA A 406 17.13 -13.73 20.96
CA ALA A 406 18.57 -13.44 20.92
C ALA A 406 18.93 -12.21 21.79
N ARG A 407 18.13 -11.13 21.71
CA ARG A 407 18.29 -9.91 22.54
C ARG A 407 18.01 -10.13 24.02
N LEU A 408 17.15 -11.08 24.35
CA LEU A 408 16.87 -11.48 25.73
C LEU A 408 17.99 -12.37 26.34
N GLY A 409 18.98 -12.80 25.53
CA GLY A 409 20.12 -13.60 26.00
C GLY A 409 19.92 -15.11 25.90
N PHE A 410 18.97 -15.59 25.11
CA PHE A 410 18.91 -17.02 24.74
C PHE A 410 20.18 -17.38 23.96
N LYS A 411 20.83 -18.52 24.30
CA LYS A 411 22.11 -18.89 23.69
C LYS A 411 21.94 -19.52 22.32
N ASP A 412 21.02 -20.46 22.21
CA ASP A 412 20.76 -21.21 20.98
C ASP A 412 19.36 -20.87 20.49
N VAL A 413 19.27 -20.05 19.42
CA VAL A 413 18.00 -19.63 18.81
C VAL A 413 17.90 -20.25 17.42
N GLU A 414 16.90 -21.10 17.23
CA GLU A 414 16.71 -21.83 15.97
C GLU A 414 15.31 -21.61 15.41
N ILE A 415 15.21 -21.37 14.09
CA ILE A 415 13.95 -21.34 13.34
C ILE A 415 13.74 -22.68 12.66
N LEU A 416 12.60 -23.33 12.90
CA LEU A 416 12.17 -24.55 12.23
C LEU A 416 11.13 -24.20 11.17
N TYR A 417 11.44 -24.47 9.90
CA TYR A 417 10.55 -24.13 8.80
C TYR A 417 10.30 -25.30 7.83
N ARG A 418 9.01 -25.58 7.56
CA ARG A 418 8.59 -26.74 6.76
C ARG A 418 8.87 -26.66 5.26
N ARG A 419 9.33 -25.51 4.74
CA ARG A 419 9.73 -25.27 3.35
C ARG A 419 11.19 -24.83 3.29
N SER A 420 11.68 -24.45 2.10
CA SER A 420 13.02 -23.89 1.95
C SER A 420 13.05 -22.37 2.17
N ARG A 421 14.26 -21.81 2.16
CA ARG A 421 14.50 -20.36 2.25
C ARG A 421 13.72 -19.57 1.21
N THR A 422 13.62 -20.09 -0.01
CA THR A 422 12.95 -19.40 -1.12
C THR A 422 11.44 -19.23 -0.89
N GLU A 423 10.82 -20.16 -0.17
CA GLU A 423 9.40 -20.12 0.14
C GLU A 423 9.08 -19.40 1.47
N MET A 424 10.08 -18.82 2.15
CA MET A 424 9.80 -18.01 3.35
C MET A 424 9.00 -16.76 2.97
N PRO A 425 7.88 -16.47 3.66
CA PRO A 425 7.11 -15.25 3.43
C PRO A 425 7.69 -14.02 4.14
N ALA A 426 8.70 -14.18 4.99
CA ALA A 426 9.41 -13.08 5.63
C ALA A 426 10.25 -12.28 4.62
N SER A 427 10.52 -11.00 4.91
CA SER A 427 11.35 -10.17 4.05
C SER A 427 12.78 -10.70 3.95
N LYS A 428 13.41 -10.53 2.79
CA LYS A 428 14.79 -10.99 2.55
C LYS A 428 15.78 -10.25 3.45
N GLU A 429 15.51 -8.98 3.72
CA GLU A 429 16.30 -8.14 4.60
C GLU A 429 16.29 -8.67 6.04
N GLU A 430 15.09 -8.97 6.56
CA GLU A 430 14.95 -9.50 7.92
C GLU A 430 15.55 -10.90 8.09
N ILE A 431 15.47 -11.75 7.05
CA ILE A 431 16.13 -13.06 7.06
C ILE A 431 17.64 -12.88 7.15
N ARG A 432 18.22 -11.96 6.36
CA ARG A 432 19.65 -11.64 6.40
C ARG A 432 20.08 -11.10 7.77
N GLU A 433 19.29 -10.14 8.30
CA GLU A 433 19.58 -9.55 9.61
C GLU A 433 19.53 -10.61 10.74
N ALA A 434 18.60 -11.56 10.67
CA ALA A 434 18.52 -12.67 11.62
C ALA A 434 19.73 -13.59 11.53
N GLU A 435 20.24 -13.87 10.33
CA GLU A 435 21.49 -14.64 10.14
C GLU A 435 22.71 -13.89 10.69
N GLU A 436 22.81 -12.58 10.43
CA GLU A 436 23.87 -11.72 10.99
C GLU A 436 23.84 -11.69 12.53
N GLU A 437 22.66 -11.84 13.13
CA GLU A 437 22.44 -11.94 14.58
C GLU A 437 22.65 -13.34 15.15
N GLY A 438 23.10 -14.31 14.32
CA GLY A 438 23.47 -15.67 14.75
C GLY A 438 22.31 -16.65 14.88
N ILE A 439 21.14 -16.34 14.36
CA ILE A 439 19.98 -17.22 14.39
C ILE A 439 20.16 -18.36 13.38
N ALA A 440 19.98 -19.60 13.83
CA ALA A 440 20.10 -20.79 12.99
C ALA A 440 18.78 -21.12 12.30
N PHE A 441 18.87 -21.57 11.03
CA PHE A 441 17.69 -21.95 10.24
C PHE A 441 17.68 -23.44 9.93
N ASN A 442 16.62 -24.12 10.32
CA ASN A 442 16.34 -25.52 10.05
C ASN A 442 15.23 -25.64 9.00
N PHE A 443 15.60 -25.73 7.74
CA PHE A 443 14.67 -25.84 6.63
C PHE A 443 14.19 -27.27 6.38
N LEU A 444 13.05 -27.40 5.69
CA LEU A 444 12.46 -28.68 5.29
C LEU A 444 12.20 -29.60 6.49
N LYS A 445 11.77 -29.05 7.60
CA LYS A 445 11.42 -29.78 8.81
C LYS A 445 10.07 -29.27 9.33
N ALA A 446 9.17 -30.18 9.69
CA ALA A 446 7.87 -29.86 10.31
C ALA A 446 7.76 -30.56 11.67
N PRO A 447 7.27 -29.88 12.73
CA PRO A 447 7.08 -30.49 14.02
C PRO A 447 5.96 -31.52 13.96
N VAL A 448 6.11 -32.61 14.73
CA VAL A 448 5.15 -33.70 14.86
C VAL A 448 4.63 -33.79 16.28
N LYS A 449 5.54 -33.61 17.26
CA LYS A 449 5.22 -33.75 18.68
C LYS A 449 6.11 -32.84 19.54
N ILE A 450 5.50 -32.24 20.56
CA ILE A 450 6.23 -31.53 21.61
C ILE A 450 6.61 -32.53 22.69
N LEU A 451 7.91 -32.61 23.00
CA LEU A 451 8.44 -33.48 24.04
C LEU A 451 8.51 -32.71 25.35
N ALA A 452 7.96 -33.31 26.42
CA ALA A 452 7.96 -32.71 27.75
C ALA A 452 8.29 -33.75 28.82
N ARG A 453 8.88 -33.30 29.91
CA ARG A 453 9.12 -34.07 31.14
C ARG A 453 8.63 -33.21 32.31
N ASP A 454 7.87 -33.80 33.22
CA ASP A 454 7.32 -33.12 34.41
C ASP A 454 6.63 -31.79 34.08
N GLY A 455 5.84 -31.79 32.97
CA GLY A 455 5.10 -30.61 32.49
C GLY A 455 5.96 -29.52 31.84
N LYS A 456 7.28 -29.74 31.64
CA LYS A 456 8.19 -28.77 31.01
C LYS A 456 8.70 -29.26 29.66
N VAL A 457 8.75 -28.38 28.67
CA VAL A 457 9.31 -28.68 27.35
C VAL A 457 10.78 -29.10 27.47
N THR A 458 11.12 -30.21 26.81
CA THR A 458 12.51 -30.74 26.71
C THR A 458 12.97 -30.85 25.25
N GLY A 459 12.07 -30.70 24.30
CA GLY A 459 12.39 -30.76 22.88
C GLY A 459 11.17 -30.86 22.01
N LEU A 460 11.39 -31.18 20.77
CA LEU A 460 10.35 -31.51 19.81
C LEU A 460 10.79 -32.64 18.86
N GLU A 461 9.83 -33.43 18.43
CA GLU A 461 9.99 -34.37 17.33
C GLU A 461 9.55 -33.68 16.04
N TYR A 462 10.34 -33.88 14.98
CA TYR A 462 10.05 -33.33 13.67
C TYR A 462 10.18 -34.41 12.58
N ILE A 463 9.49 -34.20 11.45
CA ILE A 463 9.63 -35.00 10.23
C ILE A 463 10.29 -34.16 9.14
N ARG A 464 11.12 -34.80 8.31
CA ARG A 464 11.70 -34.13 7.13
C ARG A 464 10.64 -33.92 6.06
N MET A 465 10.80 -32.84 5.32
CA MET A 465 9.87 -32.45 4.24
C MET A 465 10.60 -32.42 2.91
N LYS A 466 9.88 -32.67 1.84
CA LYS A 466 10.28 -32.37 0.46
C LYS A 466 9.30 -31.40 -0.18
N LEU A 467 9.75 -30.63 -1.17
CA LEU A 467 8.90 -29.68 -1.88
C LEU A 467 8.18 -30.35 -3.04
N GLY A 468 6.86 -30.24 -3.05
CA GLY A 468 5.97 -30.71 -4.11
C GLY A 468 5.63 -29.60 -5.12
N LYS A 469 4.48 -29.72 -5.79
CA LYS A 469 3.94 -28.70 -6.70
C LYS A 469 3.58 -27.42 -5.96
N PRO A 470 3.57 -26.24 -6.63
CA PRO A 470 3.09 -25.01 -6.04
C PRO A 470 1.64 -25.12 -5.53
N ASP A 471 1.34 -24.40 -4.44
CA ASP A 471 -0.01 -24.19 -3.94
C ASP A 471 -0.64 -22.93 -4.56
N GLU A 472 -1.84 -22.54 -4.13
CA GLU A 472 -2.55 -21.36 -4.64
C GLU A 472 -1.78 -20.03 -4.41
N SER A 473 -0.87 -20.01 -3.44
CA SER A 473 0.02 -18.87 -3.19
C SER A 473 1.27 -18.86 -4.08
N GLY A 474 1.41 -19.83 -4.99
CA GLY A 474 2.59 -20.01 -5.83
C GLY A 474 3.79 -20.65 -5.13
N ARG A 475 3.73 -20.92 -3.82
CA ARG A 475 4.80 -21.55 -3.05
C ARG A 475 4.70 -23.07 -3.11
N ARG A 476 5.84 -23.77 -3.24
CA ARG A 476 5.85 -25.24 -3.30
C ARG A 476 5.33 -25.87 -2.00
N ARG A 477 4.41 -26.84 -2.13
CA ARG A 477 3.79 -27.51 -0.98
C ARG A 477 4.81 -28.37 -0.25
N PRO A 478 4.87 -28.32 1.10
CA PRO A 478 5.71 -29.23 1.88
C PRO A 478 5.04 -30.60 1.94
N VAL A 479 5.78 -31.64 1.60
CA VAL A 479 5.31 -33.05 1.61
C VAL A 479 6.18 -33.85 2.59
N PRO A 480 5.59 -34.54 3.60
CA PRO A 480 6.35 -35.32 4.56
C PRO A 480 7.12 -36.47 3.91
N VAL A 481 8.32 -36.73 4.41
CA VAL A 481 9.13 -37.91 4.05
C VAL A 481 8.92 -38.93 5.16
N LYS A 482 8.09 -39.94 4.93
CA LYS A 482 7.77 -41.00 5.90
C LYS A 482 9.03 -41.71 6.40
N GLY A 483 9.11 -42.00 7.69
CA GLY A 483 10.23 -42.69 8.32
C GLY A 483 11.46 -41.79 8.52
N SER A 484 11.29 -40.47 8.46
CA SER A 484 12.37 -39.50 8.66
C SER A 484 12.23 -38.71 9.97
N GLU A 485 11.42 -39.23 10.87
CA GLU A 485 11.17 -38.63 12.19
C GLU A 485 12.49 -38.57 12.98
N ALA A 486 12.74 -37.44 13.62
CA ALA A 486 13.90 -37.23 14.45
C ALA A 486 13.59 -36.20 15.55
N THR A 487 14.37 -36.21 16.60
CA THR A 487 14.17 -35.32 17.74
C THR A 487 15.20 -34.21 17.76
N MET A 488 14.85 -33.07 18.34
CA MET A 488 15.79 -32.00 18.71
C MET A 488 15.44 -31.49 20.10
N SER A 489 16.48 -31.20 20.88
CA SER A 489 16.30 -30.62 22.22
C SER A 489 15.84 -29.17 22.13
N ALA A 490 15.01 -28.74 23.07
CA ALA A 490 14.60 -27.35 23.24
C ALA A 490 14.07 -27.15 24.66
N ASP A 491 14.41 -26.05 25.28
CA ASP A 491 13.82 -25.65 26.58
C ASP A 491 12.59 -24.78 26.40
N MET A 492 12.40 -24.28 25.18
CA MET A 492 11.25 -23.48 24.79
C MET A 492 10.90 -23.71 23.31
N VAL A 493 9.61 -23.78 23.01
CA VAL A 493 9.07 -23.83 21.64
C VAL A 493 8.09 -22.68 21.47
N ILE A 494 8.31 -21.86 20.42
CA ILE A 494 7.44 -20.73 20.07
C ILE A 494 6.73 -21.03 18.76
N ALA A 495 5.39 -21.09 18.79
CA ALA A 495 4.56 -21.36 17.62
C ALA A 495 4.24 -20.07 16.86
N ALA A 496 4.86 -19.85 15.68
CA ALA A 496 4.71 -18.66 14.86
C ALA A 496 4.19 -19.00 13.45
N THR A 497 3.13 -19.80 13.38
CA THR A 497 2.59 -20.39 12.12
C THR A 497 1.44 -19.61 11.50
N GLY A 498 1.04 -18.49 12.08
CA GLY A 498 -0.04 -17.62 11.59
C GLY A 498 -0.88 -17.07 12.72
N GLN A 499 -1.88 -16.27 12.35
CA GLN A 499 -2.78 -15.61 13.29
C GLN A 499 -4.22 -15.69 12.76
N ARG A 500 -5.20 -15.54 13.65
CA ARG A 500 -6.63 -15.46 13.34
C ARG A 500 -7.32 -14.45 14.24
N SER A 501 -8.51 -14.03 13.86
CA SER A 501 -9.32 -13.11 14.67
C SER A 501 -9.93 -13.82 15.88
N ASP A 502 -10.14 -13.06 16.96
CA ASP A 502 -10.99 -13.50 18.08
C ASP A 502 -12.45 -13.12 17.77
N LEU A 503 -13.27 -14.11 17.48
CA LEU A 503 -14.68 -13.93 17.12
C LEU A 503 -15.64 -14.15 18.30
N ALA A 504 -15.13 -14.30 19.53
CA ALA A 504 -15.96 -14.54 20.72
C ALA A 504 -16.99 -13.42 20.96
N LEU A 505 -16.68 -12.22 20.51
CA LEU A 505 -17.55 -11.04 20.58
C LEU A 505 -18.91 -11.23 19.84
N PHE A 506 -19.02 -12.17 18.88
CA PHE A 506 -20.24 -12.42 18.10
C PHE A 506 -21.19 -13.46 18.73
N SER A 507 -20.98 -13.84 19.96
CA SER A 507 -21.90 -14.71 20.72
C SER A 507 -23.23 -14.04 21.14
N GLY A 508 -23.47 -12.80 20.70
CA GLY A 508 -24.60 -11.93 21.04
C GLY A 508 -25.81 -12.05 20.10
N LYS A 509 -26.73 -11.08 20.20
CA LYS A 509 -28.00 -11.01 19.46
C LYS A 509 -27.86 -10.59 18.00
N ASP A 510 -26.77 -9.91 17.62
CA ASP A 510 -26.54 -9.39 16.28
C ASP A 510 -25.60 -10.35 15.52
N PRO A 511 -26.12 -11.26 14.68
CA PRO A 511 -25.33 -12.29 14.04
C PRO A 511 -24.57 -11.73 12.84
N VAL A 512 -23.41 -11.13 13.08
CA VAL A 512 -22.46 -10.84 12.01
C VAL A 512 -21.95 -12.15 11.43
N LYS A 513 -22.16 -12.38 10.13
CA LYS A 513 -21.71 -13.61 9.46
C LYS A 513 -20.19 -13.68 9.42
N THR A 514 -19.69 -14.89 9.62
CA THR A 514 -18.26 -15.21 9.55
C THR A 514 -17.98 -16.25 8.47
N THR A 515 -16.75 -16.30 7.99
CA THR A 515 -16.30 -17.29 7.02
C THR A 515 -15.89 -18.59 7.73
N SER A 516 -15.78 -19.68 6.98
CA SER A 516 -15.25 -20.96 7.49
C SER A 516 -13.79 -20.87 7.98
N TRP A 517 -13.07 -19.83 7.58
CA TRP A 517 -11.69 -19.58 7.97
C TRP A 517 -11.55 -18.75 9.25
N GLY A 518 -12.67 -18.34 9.87
CA GLY A 518 -12.67 -17.57 11.11
C GLY A 518 -12.37 -16.07 10.87
N SER A 519 -12.84 -15.49 9.77
CA SER A 519 -12.85 -14.05 9.53
C SER A 519 -14.28 -13.51 9.44
N ILE A 520 -14.45 -12.19 9.55
CA ILE A 520 -15.73 -11.51 9.38
C ILE A 520 -16.07 -11.45 7.89
N GLN A 521 -17.30 -11.80 7.52
CA GLN A 521 -17.80 -11.63 6.16
C GLN A 521 -18.24 -10.19 5.94
N ALA A 522 -17.61 -9.50 5.01
CA ALA A 522 -17.95 -8.13 4.60
C ALA A 522 -17.94 -8.02 3.07
N ASP A 523 -18.73 -7.10 2.53
CA ASP A 523 -18.70 -6.78 1.11
C ASP A 523 -17.34 -6.16 0.73
N PRO A 524 -16.66 -6.61 -0.33
CA PRO A 524 -15.31 -6.18 -0.67
C PRO A 524 -15.21 -4.72 -1.16
N VAL A 525 -16.33 -4.11 -1.52
CA VAL A 525 -16.38 -2.72 -2.01
C VAL A 525 -16.83 -1.78 -0.90
N THR A 526 -17.96 -2.10 -0.25
CA THR A 526 -18.60 -1.25 0.76
C THR A 526 -18.13 -1.54 2.18
N PHE A 527 -17.48 -2.69 2.42
CA PHE A 527 -17.07 -3.17 3.76
C PHE A 527 -18.26 -3.40 4.72
N GLN A 528 -19.48 -3.35 4.22
CA GLN A 528 -20.67 -3.63 5.03
C GLN A 528 -20.75 -5.12 5.35
N THR A 529 -21.10 -5.42 6.60
CA THR A 529 -21.34 -6.80 7.05
C THR A 529 -22.76 -7.26 6.70
N SER A 530 -23.13 -8.45 7.16
CA SER A 530 -24.53 -8.93 7.06
C SER A 530 -25.52 -8.11 7.88
N VAL A 531 -25.08 -7.18 8.72
CA VAL A 531 -25.90 -6.33 9.59
C VAL A 531 -25.78 -4.89 9.15
N GLU A 532 -26.90 -4.25 8.85
CA GLU A 532 -26.93 -2.85 8.43
C GLU A 532 -26.35 -1.91 9.49
N GLY A 533 -25.49 -0.98 9.04
CA GLY A 533 -24.79 -0.03 9.89
C GLY A 533 -23.54 -0.60 10.57
N ILE A 534 -23.24 -1.89 10.38
CA ILE A 534 -21.99 -2.51 10.85
C ILE A 534 -21.08 -2.78 9.67
N TYR A 535 -19.88 -2.24 9.74
CA TYR A 535 -18.78 -2.39 8.77
C TYR A 535 -17.63 -3.17 9.40
N ALA A 536 -16.85 -3.87 8.57
CA ALA A 536 -15.65 -4.57 9.03
C ALA A 536 -14.52 -4.42 8.02
N GLY A 537 -13.28 -4.38 8.50
CA GLY A 537 -12.12 -4.23 7.61
C GLY A 537 -10.78 -4.44 8.32
N GLY A 538 -9.70 -4.55 7.53
CA GLY A 538 -8.39 -4.97 7.99
C GLY A 538 -8.33 -6.48 8.22
N ASP A 539 -7.38 -6.94 9.03
CA ASP A 539 -7.05 -8.36 9.18
C ASP A 539 -8.22 -9.23 9.69
N CYS A 540 -9.23 -8.64 10.32
CA CYS A 540 -10.42 -9.40 10.74
C CYS A 540 -11.32 -9.82 9.57
N VAL A 541 -11.13 -9.24 8.39
CA VAL A 541 -11.83 -9.58 7.13
C VAL A 541 -10.91 -10.32 6.17
N SER A 542 -9.74 -9.73 5.88
CA SER A 542 -8.78 -10.28 4.89
C SER A 542 -7.95 -11.46 5.40
N GLY A 543 -7.92 -11.70 6.70
CA GLY A 543 -6.86 -12.45 7.38
C GLY A 543 -5.62 -11.57 7.61
N PRO A 544 -4.58 -12.08 8.32
CA PRO A 544 -3.37 -11.34 8.61
C PRO A 544 -2.68 -10.85 7.33
N ALA A 545 -2.50 -9.53 7.24
CA ALA A 545 -1.94 -8.84 6.09
C ALA A 545 -0.92 -7.78 6.53
N THR A 546 -0.64 -6.79 5.70
CA THR A 546 0.31 -5.73 6.02
C THR A 546 -0.37 -4.55 6.74
N LEU A 547 0.42 -3.78 7.51
CA LEU A 547 -0.08 -2.58 8.19
C LEU A 547 -0.68 -1.56 7.21
N ILE A 548 -0.10 -1.42 6.01
CA ILE A 548 -0.57 -0.46 5.00
C ILE A 548 -1.90 -0.91 4.36
N GLU A 549 -2.14 -2.21 4.20
CA GLU A 549 -3.42 -2.75 3.74
C GLU A 549 -4.51 -2.54 4.79
N ALA A 550 -4.21 -2.83 6.06
CA ALA A 550 -5.13 -2.57 7.17
C ALA A 550 -5.49 -1.07 7.26
N LEU A 551 -4.50 -0.18 7.14
CA LEU A 551 -4.70 1.26 7.13
C LEU A 551 -5.60 1.70 5.97
N ASN A 552 -5.36 1.18 4.75
CA ASN A 552 -6.21 1.48 3.59
C ASN A 552 -7.64 0.97 3.75
N ALA A 553 -7.83 -0.19 4.39
CA ALA A 553 -9.17 -0.66 4.71
C ALA A 553 -9.92 0.36 5.58
N GLY A 554 -9.25 0.93 6.60
CA GLY A 554 -9.80 2.00 7.43
C GLY A 554 -10.17 3.27 6.64
N ASN A 555 -9.29 3.70 5.71
CA ASN A 555 -9.57 4.84 4.82
C ASN A 555 -10.83 4.63 4.00
N ARG A 556 -10.95 3.45 3.37
CA ARG A 556 -12.09 3.10 2.52
C ARG A 556 -13.38 2.96 3.32
N VAL A 557 -13.32 2.34 4.50
CA VAL A 557 -14.48 2.22 5.41
C VAL A 557 -14.98 3.60 5.84
N ALA A 558 -14.09 4.53 6.18
CA ALA A 558 -14.49 5.89 6.55
C ALA A 558 -15.27 6.60 5.44
N GLN A 559 -14.83 6.46 4.18
CA GLN A 559 -15.52 7.00 3.02
C GLN A 559 -16.88 6.33 2.79
N ASN A 560 -16.95 5.00 2.96
CA ASN A 560 -18.20 4.25 2.81
C ASN A 560 -19.23 4.64 3.89
N ILE A 561 -18.80 4.76 5.14
CA ILE A 561 -19.66 5.21 6.25
C ILE A 561 -20.18 6.62 5.95
N ASP A 562 -19.32 7.54 5.49
CA ASP A 562 -19.73 8.90 5.14
C ASP A 562 -20.77 8.91 4.02
N CYS A 563 -20.55 8.14 2.95
CA CYS A 563 -21.53 8.00 1.87
C CYS A 563 -22.87 7.44 2.38
N ALA A 564 -22.82 6.38 3.17
CA ALA A 564 -24.03 5.73 3.69
C ALA A 564 -24.84 6.66 4.62
N LEU A 565 -24.17 7.38 5.54
CA LEU A 565 -24.82 8.33 6.44
C LEU A 565 -25.40 9.55 5.71
N GLN A 566 -24.86 9.88 4.52
CA GLN A 566 -25.40 10.93 3.65
C GLN A 566 -26.43 10.41 2.62
N GLY A 567 -26.75 9.11 2.62
CA GLY A 567 -27.63 8.50 1.62
C GLY A 567 -27.08 8.50 0.19
N LYS A 568 -25.75 8.52 0.03
CA LYS A 568 -25.04 8.52 -1.26
C LYS A 568 -24.46 7.14 -1.57
N ALA A 569 -24.43 6.78 -2.84
CA ALA A 569 -23.69 5.59 -3.27
C ALA A 569 -22.17 5.84 -3.21
N TYR A 570 -21.42 4.84 -2.75
CA TYR A 570 -19.96 4.89 -2.81
C TYR A 570 -19.47 4.67 -4.25
N ALA A 571 -18.72 5.63 -4.76
CA ALA A 571 -18.24 5.64 -6.16
C ALA A 571 -16.78 5.18 -6.29
N GLY A 572 -16.26 4.38 -5.38
CA GLY A 572 -14.84 4.05 -5.23
C GLY A 572 -14.23 3.12 -6.28
N ALA A 573 -14.53 3.30 -7.57
CA ALA A 573 -13.87 2.57 -8.65
C ALA A 573 -12.50 3.19 -8.95
N ASP A 574 -11.42 2.39 -8.91
CA ASP A 574 -10.10 2.81 -9.37
C ASP A 574 -10.11 3.01 -10.89
N ALA A 575 -9.81 4.24 -11.33
CA ALA A 575 -9.75 4.60 -12.75
C ALA A 575 -8.70 3.79 -13.53
N PHE A 576 -7.69 3.25 -12.84
CA PHE A 576 -6.64 2.42 -13.44
C PHE A 576 -6.90 0.92 -13.33
N SER A 577 -8.05 0.51 -12.82
CA SER A 577 -8.38 -0.92 -12.70
C SER A 577 -8.30 -1.62 -14.05
N GLY A 578 -7.48 -2.67 -14.13
CA GLY A 578 -7.23 -3.44 -15.35
C GLY A 578 -6.30 -2.77 -16.37
N ILE A 579 -5.70 -1.61 -16.05
CA ILE A 579 -4.75 -0.90 -16.92
C ILE A 579 -3.32 -1.13 -16.39
N ASP A 580 -2.44 -1.64 -17.24
CA ASP A 580 -1.04 -1.87 -16.90
C ASP A 580 -0.26 -0.54 -16.87
N THR A 581 0.03 -0.05 -15.67
CA THR A 581 0.82 1.18 -15.47
C THR A 581 2.32 0.98 -15.58
N ALA A 582 2.81 -0.27 -15.56
CA ALA A 582 4.23 -0.59 -15.72
C ALA A 582 4.69 -0.44 -17.16
N GLU A 583 3.77 -0.60 -18.14
CA GLU A 583 4.06 -0.44 -19.55
C GLU A 583 4.16 1.04 -19.93
N GLN A 584 5.21 1.38 -20.70
CA GLN A 584 5.48 2.75 -21.16
C GLN A 584 6.29 2.72 -22.43
N ARG A 585 6.09 3.73 -23.30
CA ARG A 585 6.99 4.00 -24.44
C ARG A 585 8.43 4.20 -23.95
N ASP A 586 9.39 3.75 -24.75
CA ASP A 586 10.80 4.05 -24.50
C ASP A 586 11.00 5.58 -24.39
N CYS A 587 11.64 6.00 -23.31
CA CYS A 587 11.92 7.39 -23.01
C CYS A 587 13.41 7.74 -23.22
N GLY A 588 14.20 6.85 -23.80
CA GLY A 588 15.63 7.00 -24.01
C GLY A 588 16.47 6.86 -22.74
N TYR A 589 17.73 7.23 -22.84
CA TYR A 589 18.70 7.08 -21.76
C TYR A 589 18.32 7.86 -20.51
N ILE A 590 18.33 7.17 -19.38
CA ILE A 590 18.19 7.73 -18.04
C ILE A 590 19.53 7.56 -17.34
N ARG A 591 20.04 8.65 -16.76
CA ARG A 591 21.31 8.63 -16.03
C ARG A 591 21.25 7.67 -14.85
N GLU A 592 22.19 6.74 -14.80
CA GLU A 592 22.42 5.88 -13.65
C GLU A 592 22.91 6.69 -12.46
N GLN A 593 22.41 6.35 -11.27
CA GLN A 593 22.80 6.97 -10.02
C GLN A 593 22.55 5.97 -8.90
N GLY A 594 23.60 5.59 -8.17
CA GLY A 594 23.51 4.64 -7.04
C GLY A 594 22.55 5.12 -5.95
N ALA A 595 21.91 4.16 -5.28
CA ALA A 595 21.01 4.42 -4.16
C ALA A 595 21.79 4.97 -2.94
N THR A 596 21.12 5.82 -2.17
CA THR A 596 21.66 6.29 -0.89
C THR A 596 21.70 5.12 0.11
N LYS A 597 22.88 4.85 0.66
CA LYS A 597 23.07 3.74 1.59
C LYS A 597 22.44 4.03 2.95
N VAL A 598 21.72 3.05 3.46
CA VAL A 598 21.14 3.09 4.80
C VAL A 598 22.17 2.64 5.83
N ARG A 599 22.16 3.29 6.98
CA ARG A 599 22.99 2.88 8.13
C ARG A 599 22.23 1.87 8.98
N PHE A 600 22.91 0.84 9.40
CA PHE A 600 22.39 -0.14 10.35
C PHE A 600 23.26 -0.14 11.61
N LEU A 601 22.63 -0.40 12.75
CA LEU A 601 23.35 -0.66 13.99
C LEU A 601 24.23 -1.90 13.80
N ASP A 602 25.47 -1.84 14.29
CA ASP A 602 26.41 -2.96 14.25
C ASP A 602 25.81 -4.23 14.86
N ALA A 603 26.05 -5.39 14.24
CA ALA A 603 25.44 -6.66 14.65
C ALA A 603 25.70 -7.01 16.13
N GLY A 604 26.91 -6.73 16.64
CA GLY A 604 27.26 -6.94 18.05
C GLY A 604 26.49 -6.01 18.99
N LEU A 605 26.18 -4.80 18.58
CA LEU A 605 25.38 -3.86 19.35
C LEU A 605 23.89 -4.17 19.32
N ARG A 606 23.38 -4.77 18.23
CA ARG A 606 21.96 -5.15 18.11
C ARG A 606 21.50 -6.11 19.22
N LEU A 607 22.38 -6.98 19.68
CA LEU A 607 22.08 -7.98 20.72
C LEU A 607 22.14 -7.42 22.14
N GLN A 608 22.60 -6.19 22.33
CA GLN A 608 22.75 -5.58 23.67
C GLN A 608 21.47 -4.89 24.17
N GLY A 609 20.39 -4.86 23.36
CA GLY A 609 19.13 -4.23 23.75
C GLY A 609 18.12 -4.12 22.63
N MET A 610 17.13 -3.27 22.84
CA MET A 610 16.01 -3.05 21.91
C MET A 610 16.15 -1.74 21.12
N ALA A 611 17.36 -1.19 20.97
CA ALA A 611 17.60 -0.01 20.15
C ALA A 611 17.23 -0.25 18.69
N GLU A 612 16.71 0.76 18.00
CA GLU A 612 16.31 0.67 16.60
C GLU A 612 17.51 0.27 15.72
N VAL A 613 17.34 -0.76 14.92
CA VAL A 613 18.42 -1.38 14.13
C VAL A 613 18.68 -0.62 12.83
N GLU A 614 17.62 -0.28 12.10
CA GLU A 614 17.71 0.44 10.84
C GLU A 614 17.73 1.95 11.09
N GLY A 615 18.79 2.63 10.66
CA GLY A 615 18.87 4.08 10.69
C GLY A 615 17.94 4.72 9.65
N GLY A 616 17.52 5.97 9.88
CA GLY A 616 16.83 6.79 8.87
C GLY A 616 17.83 7.53 7.98
N PHE A 617 17.31 8.27 7.03
CA PHE A 617 18.07 9.26 6.26
C PHE A 617 18.13 10.59 7.02
N SER A 618 19.28 11.26 6.99
CA SER A 618 19.35 12.70 7.26
C SER A 618 18.62 13.47 6.16
N ALA A 619 18.31 14.74 6.40
CA ALA A 619 17.64 15.59 5.39
C ALA A 619 18.41 15.63 4.06
N GLY A 620 19.76 15.75 4.09
CA GLY A 620 20.59 15.74 2.90
C GLY A 620 20.58 14.42 2.15
N GLU A 621 20.65 13.28 2.88
CA GLU A 621 20.55 11.93 2.29
C GLU A 621 19.17 11.70 1.67
N ALA A 622 18.08 12.15 2.34
CA ALA A 622 16.73 12.04 1.81
C ALA A 622 16.55 12.88 0.55
N MET A 623 17.06 14.11 0.51
CA MET A 623 17.02 14.97 -0.69
C MET A 623 17.81 14.35 -1.85
N ALA A 624 18.98 13.78 -1.59
CA ALA A 624 19.80 13.11 -2.61
C ALA A 624 19.08 11.88 -3.19
N GLU A 625 18.51 11.02 -2.32
CA GLU A 625 17.73 9.86 -2.74
C GLU A 625 16.46 10.26 -3.50
N ALA A 626 15.74 11.29 -3.03
CA ALA A 626 14.56 11.83 -3.71
C ALA A 626 14.90 12.37 -5.10
N GLY A 627 16.11 12.91 -5.29
CA GLY A 627 16.63 13.39 -6.58
C GLY A 627 16.71 12.31 -7.67
N ARG A 628 16.77 11.05 -7.30
CA ARG A 628 16.77 9.89 -8.21
C ARG A 628 15.38 9.61 -8.82
N CYS A 629 14.30 10.17 -8.28
CA CYS A 629 12.95 9.89 -8.75
C CYS A 629 12.75 10.30 -10.22
N LEU A 630 12.25 9.36 -11.03
CA LEU A 630 11.97 9.58 -12.45
C LEU A 630 10.60 10.20 -12.71
N ARG A 631 9.78 10.44 -11.68
CA ARG A 631 8.42 11.01 -11.80
C ARG A 631 7.59 10.28 -12.87
N CYS A 632 7.40 8.98 -12.70
CA CYS A 632 6.75 8.10 -13.67
C CYS A 632 5.23 8.25 -13.67
N TYR A 633 4.69 9.46 -13.63
CA TYR A 633 3.26 9.67 -13.69
C TYR A 633 2.62 9.11 -14.96
N ARG A 634 1.47 8.52 -14.78
CA ARG A 634 0.56 7.99 -15.79
C ARG A 634 -0.70 8.85 -15.76
N LEU A 635 -0.71 9.86 -16.61
CA LEU A 635 -1.88 10.72 -16.80
C LEU A 635 -2.81 10.08 -17.81
N MET A 636 -4.10 10.06 -17.51
CA MET A 636 -5.18 9.78 -18.45
C MET A 636 -6.20 10.90 -18.42
N VAL A 637 -6.71 11.27 -19.58
CA VAL A 637 -7.88 12.16 -19.76
C VAL A 637 -8.80 11.49 -20.75
N TRP A 638 -10.10 11.40 -20.43
CA TRP A 638 -11.07 10.70 -21.26
C TRP A 638 -12.45 11.38 -21.25
N LYS A 639 -13.29 11.01 -22.25
CA LYS A 639 -14.70 11.38 -22.40
C LYS A 639 -15.58 10.15 -22.57
#